data_50cd47f011887ed659ffa6fba7f325f6
#
_entry.id   50cd47f011887ed659ffa6fba7f325f6
#
_cell.length_a   1.000
_cell.length_b   1.000
_cell.length_c   1.000
_cell.angle_alpha   90.00
_cell.angle_beta   90.00
_cell.angle_gamma   90.00
#
_symmetry.space_group_name_H-M   'P 1'
#
loop_
_entity.id
_entity.type
_entity.pdbx_description
1 polymer ?
#
loop_
_entity_poly.entity_id
_entity_poly.type
_entity_poly.pdbx_seq_one_letter_code
_entity_poly.pdbx_strand_id
1 'polypeptide(L)'
;MPQDLPGFYYDKEKNRYFPIKGPIPGSSRTSSVATAKEPTPKSTRALNLCRRTGLRASKLLQVRELYGNVIPFSKGKFNFKEEIQRIQVSQPVVWKYGGTDKIVNGALEQIRIDVQTVEGQTEMDVLLAGGVHGSLSFVEVGKVQQFDYGVKCMPDRVWPKVKEDQAECGRTPGHIWRPAGSLFQMPSNISCIKMFGKHSPSMDDGSNVQDAIISTLGSETSGGSLYSVKLTEPLDLNSSISSISQRIHEVATFNCTIWTADYNFNRSRAVIGTNLGTALVDLETRMASWVCRCKSDVFAQQIVHSGNAILCGLRNGAIVTVDVRDKQESSSARFIRHRIPCSPSDKTVGGSSRQWFKLSGNIYPSCTVKMPSSISCLVSLQFDDNYFLASSMDGSVKLYDHRLIQRGAVQSYVGHVNSHTRIQLGVDPSEKFVMSGGEDCNLRLWSIKSGELLFEDKFSDSVLSTVCWHRAERPMRVGDERKSYKEYLYQQSYGLGTWLGSHEGLFYVHWP
;
A
#
# COMPACT_ATOMS: atom_id res chain seq x y z
N MET A 1 32.98 -35.32 -45.88
CA MET A 1 32.38 -35.48 -44.55
C MET A 1 32.51 -34.16 -43.83
N PRO A 2 31.48 -33.62 -43.20
CA PRO A 2 31.60 -32.39 -42.43
C PRO A 2 32.58 -32.59 -41.25
N GLN A 3 33.45 -31.63 -41.03
CA GLN A 3 34.45 -31.64 -39.93
C GLN A 3 33.72 -31.37 -38.60
N ASP A 4 34.09 -32.16 -37.58
CA ASP A 4 33.61 -31.92 -36.20
C ASP A 4 34.21 -30.65 -35.65
N LEU A 5 33.39 -29.62 -35.42
CA LEU A 5 33.79 -28.35 -34.78
C LEU A 5 33.38 -28.37 -33.31
N PRO A 6 34.33 -28.21 -32.35
CA PRO A 6 34.03 -28.18 -30.95
C PRO A 6 33.03 -27.06 -30.61
N GLY A 7 31.93 -27.41 -29.91
CA GLY A 7 30.90 -26.46 -29.52
C GLY A 7 29.80 -26.22 -30.56
N PHE A 8 29.84 -26.89 -31.70
CA PHE A 8 28.82 -26.83 -32.75
C PHE A 8 28.34 -28.22 -33.12
N TYR A 9 27.06 -28.35 -33.48
CA TYR A 9 26.55 -29.54 -34.17
C TYR A 9 26.18 -29.19 -35.61
N TYR A 10 26.37 -30.14 -36.50
CA TYR A 10 26.06 -29.99 -37.91
C TYR A 10 24.68 -30.53 -38.23
N ASP A 11 23.83 -29.67 -38.80
CA ASP A 11 22.48 -30.03 -39.26
C ASP A 11 22.54 -30.41 -40.73
N LYS A 12 22.32 -31.69 -41.05
CA LYS A 12 22.40 -32.24 -42.40
C LYS A 12 21.33 -31.72 -43.34
N GLU A 13 20.14 -31.40 -42.82
CA GLU A 13 19.04 -30.88 -43.64
C GLU A 13 19.24 -29.43 -44.06
N LYS A 14 19.84 -28.63 -43.17
CA LYS A 14 20.10 -27.20 -43.43
C LYS A 14 21.49 -26.92 -43.93
N ASN A 15 22.34 -27.94 -43.97
CA ASN A 15 23.76 -27.85 -44.38
C ASN A 15 24.52 -26.74 -43.68
N ARG A 16 24.31 -26.61 -42.31
CA ARG A 16 24.91 -25.56 -41.48
C ARG A 16 25.26 -26.06 -40.09
N TYR A 17 26.25 -25.40 -39.44
CA TYR A 17 26.63 -25.61 -38.06
C TYR A 17 25.84 -24.68 -37.16
N PHE A 18 25.35 -25.23 -36.02
CA PHE A 18 24.67 -24.48 -34.98
C PHE A 18 25.41 -24.62 -33.65
N PRO A 19 25.54 -23.55 -32.86
CA PRO A 19 26.19 -23.62 -31.54
C PRO A 19 25.36 -24.47 -30.57
N ILE A 20 26.04 -25.35 -29.82
CA ILE A 20 25.41 -26.15 -28.76
C ILE A 20 25.19 -25.24 -27.57
N LYS A 21 23.93 -24.93 -27.27
CA LYS A 21 23.53 -24.19 -26.05
C LYS A 21 23.42 -25.16 -24.88
N GLY A 22 24.57 -25.56 -24.29
CA GLY A 22 24.63 -26.45 -23.14
C GLY A 22 26.06 -26.73 -22.71
N PRO A 23 26.28 -27.40 -21.56
CA PRO A 23 27.61 -27.75 -21.14
C PRO A 23 28.27 -28.68 -22.15
N ILE A 24 29.50 -28.38 -22.52
CA ILE A 24 30.30 -29.13 -23.49
C ILE A 24 30.40 -30.61 -23.08
N PRO A 25 29.98 -31.58 -23.93
CA PRO A 25 30.19 -32.99 -23.64
C PRO A 25 31.70 -33.32 -23.76
N GLY A 26 32.38 -33.60 -22.66
CA GLY A 26 33.76 -34.01 -22.72
C GLY A 26 34.56 -34.00 -21.43
N SER A 27 33.98 -33.70 -20.27
CA SER A 27 34.66 -33.95 -18.99
C SER A 27 33.99 -35.15 -18.29
N SER A 28 34.66 -36.28 -18.42
CA SER A 28 34.31 -37.53 -17.76
C SER A 28 34.29 -37.38 -16.23
N ARG A 29 33.10 -37.50 -15.62
CA ARG A 29 32.96 -38.03 -14.27
C ARG A 29 31.78 -39.00 -14.28
N THR A 30 32.11 -40.20 -13.85
CA THR A 30 31.37 -41.45 -13.72
C THR A 30 29.93 -41.33 -13.32
N SER A 31 29.14 -42.08 -14.06
CA SER A 31 27.71 -42.36 -13.90
C SER A 31 27.36 -43.09 -12.59
N SER A 32 26.34 -42.62 -11.92
CA SER A 32 25.48 -43.44 -11.12
C SER A 32 24.03 -43.27 -11.59
N VAL A 33 23.43 -44.39 -11.93
CA VAL A 33 22.05 -44.55 -12.40
C VAL A 33 21.09 -44.02 -11.36
N ALA A 34 20.21 -43.12 -11.72
CA ALA A 34 19.08 -42.74 -10.90
C ALA A 34 17.80 -42.68 -11.74
N THR A 35 16.87 -43.50 -11.30
CA THR A 35 15.49 -43.68 -11.68
C THR A 35 14.73 -42.37 -11.91
N ALA A 36 13.97 -42.31 -12.98
CA ALA A 36 13.07 -41.21 -13.33
C ALA A 36 12.03 -40.96 -12.24
N LYS A 37 11.98 -39.75 -11.75
CA LYS A 37 10.88 -39.15 -11.00
C LYS A 37 10.40 -37.89 -11.70
N GLU A 38 9.08 -37.76 -11.83
CA GLU A 38 8.36 -36.64 -12.45
C GLU A 38 8.79 -35.27 -11.92
N PRO A 39 8.73 -34.20 -12.72
CA PRO A 39 9.19 -32.88 -12.32
C PRO A 39 8.15 -32.17 -11.48
N THR A 40 8.36 -32.13 -10.19
CA THR A 40 7.72 -31.14 -9.31
C THR A 40 8.32 -29.75 -9.56
N PRO A 41 7.55 -28.66 -9.55
CA PRO A 41 8.06 -27.32 -9.81
C PRO A 41 9.01 -26.88 -8.70
N LYS A 42 10.26 -26.63 -9.06
CA LYS A 42 11.32 -26.24 -8.14
C LYS A 42 11.11 -24.83 -7.60
N SER A 43 10.70 -24.73 -6.37
CA SER A 43 10.83 -23.56 -5.50
C SER A 43 12.30 -23.29 -5.10
N THR A 44 13.19 -23.13 -6.06
CA THR A 44 14.64 -22.94 -5.77
C THR A 44 15.07 -21.48 -5.63
N ARG A 45 14.17 -20.52 -5.83
CA ARG A 45 14.50 -19.09 -5.62
C ARG A 45 14.26 -18.60 -4.20
N ALA A 46 13.31 -19.16 -3.46
CA ALA A 46 13.03 -18.79 -2.08
C ALA A 46 14.20 -19.13 -1.11
N LEU A 47 14.87 -20.24 -1.33
CA LEU A 47 16.00 -20.69 -0.49
C LEU A 47 17.24 -19.80 -0.57
N ASN A 48 17.43 -19.07 -1.67
CA ASN A 48 18.58 -18.16 -1.83
C ASN A 48 18.32 -16.76 -1.23
N LEU A 49 17.07 -16.32 -1.12
CA LEU A 49 16.72 -15.07 -0.43
C LEU A 49 16.88 -15.21 1.09
N CYS A 50 16.40 -16.30 1.69
CA CYS A 50 16.58 -16.56 3.12
C CYS A 50 18.04 -16.65 3.57
N ARG A 51 18.98 -17.08 2.71
CA ARG A 51 20.40 -17.10 3.03
C ARG A 51 21.05 -15.73 3.09
N ARG A 52 20.54 -14.72 2.36
CA ARG A 52 21.07 -13.34 2.41
C ARG A 52 20.57 -12.55 3.61
N THR A 53 19.36 -12.78 4.07
CA THR A 53 18.73 -12.08 5.20
C THR A 53 19.25 -12.56 6.56
N GLY A 54 19.99 -13.68 6.63
CA GLY A 54 20.59 -14.20 7.86
C GLY A 54 21.86 -13.49 8.35
N LEU A 55 22.31 -12.41 7.67
CA LEU A 55 23.40 -11.56 8.15
C LEU A 55 22.88 -10.66 9.26
N ARG A 56 23.24 -10.96 10.50
CA ARG A 56 22.90 -10.11 11.65
C ARG A 56 23.58 -8.74 11.50
N ALA A 57 22.90 -7.66 11.92
CA ALA A 57 23.46 -6.29 11.93
C ALA A 57 24.83 -6.24 12.62
N SER A 58 25.06 -7.06 13.66
CA SER A 58 26.35 -7.22 14.33
C SER A 58 27.48 -7.72 13.39
N LYS A 59 27.17 -8.62 12.45
CA LYS A 59 28.15 -9.07 11.45
C LYS A 59 28.51 -7.98 10.45
N LEU A 60 27.53 -7.16 10.05
CA LEU A 60 27.80 -6.01 9.18
C LEU A 60 28.66 -4.96 9.87
N LEU A 61 28.41 -4.71 11.17
CA LEU A 61 29.24 -3.81 11.99
C LEU A 61 30.66 -4.36 12.10
N GLN A 62 30.83 -5.65 12.42
CA GLN A 62 32.15 -6.31 12.47
C GLN A 62 32.89 -6.23 11.14
N VAL A 63 32.21 -6.48 10.02
CA VAL A 63 32.82 -6.40 8.69
C VAL A 63 33.26 -4.97 8.37
N ARG A 64 32.43 -3.97 8.77
CA ARG A 64 32.81 -2.55 8.62
C ARG A 64 34.04 -2.19 9.43
N GLU A 65 34.14 -2.65 10.68
CA GLU A 65 35.29 -2.39 11.55
C GLU A 65 36.56 -3.08 11.06
N LEU A 66 36.45 -4.33 10.60
CA LEU A 66 37.60 -5.12 10.14
C LEU A 66 38.10 -4.73 8.75
N TYR A 67 37.20 -4.38 7.83
CA TYR A 67 37.53 -4.19 6.41
C TYR A 67 37.20 -2.76 5.90
N GLY A 68 36.82 -1.86 6.76
CA GLY A 68 36.38 -0.51 6.37
C GLY A 68 35.10 -0.52 5.52
N ASN A 69 35.03 0.38 4.55
CA ASN A 69 33.85 0.49 3.67
C ASN A 69 33.81 -0.54 2.53
N VAL A 70 34.68 -1.51 2.52
CA VAL A 70 34.80 -2.48 1.42
C VAL A 70 34.04 -3.75 1.77
N ILE A 71 32.76 -3.81 1.43
CA ILE A 71 32.02 -5.08 1.42
C ILE A 71 31.92 -5.56 -0.02
N PRO A 72 32.50 -6.75 -0.35
CA PRO A 72 32.62 -7.23 -1.73
C PRO A 72 31.33 -7.78 -2.34
N PHE A 73 30.14 -7.48 -1.78
CA PHE A 73 28.89 -8.14 -2.15
C PHE A 73 28.06 -7.46 -3.25
N SER A 74 28.42 -6.27 -3.72
CA SER A 74 27.71 -5.68 -4.86
C SER A 74 28.61 -4.76 -5.68
N LYS A 75 28.44 -4.82 -6.98
CA LYS A 75 29.07 -3.92 -7.95
C LYS A 75 28.56 -2.47 -7.91
N GLY A 76 27.80 -2.07 -6.88
CA GLY A 76 27.22 -0.75 -6.70
C GLY A 76 27.78 0.00 -5.49
N LYS A 77 27.46 1.27 -5.37
CA LYS A 77 27.78 2.08 -4.19
C LYS A 77 27.09 1.47 -2.98
N PHE A 78 27.87 0.90 -2.07
CA PHE A 78 27.37 0.33 -0.83
C PHE A 78 27.00 1.44 0.15
N ASN A 79 25.73 1.47 0.58
CA ASN A 79 25.25 2.35 1.64
C ASN A 79 24.96 1.51 2.89
N PHE A 80 25.83 1.58 3.87
CA PHE A 80 25.72 0.82 5.11
C PHE A 80 24.39 1.07 5.85
N LYS A 81 23.89 2.31 5.85
CA LYS A 81 22.62 2.67 6.48
C LYS A 81 21.43 2.01 5.77
N GLU A 82 21.43 2.00 4.44
CA GLU A 82 20.39 1.33 3.65
C GLU A 82 20.41 -0.18 3.88
N GLU A 83 21.57 -0.79 3.96
CA GLU A 83 21.69 -2.24 4.17
C GLU A 83 21.25 -2.66 5.57
N ILE A 84 21.58 -1.91 6.63
CA ILE A 84 21.04 -2.14 7.97
C ILE A 84 19.52 -2.04 7.97
N GLN A 85 18.95 -1.00 7.36
CA GLN A 85 17.51 -0.83 7.28
C GLN A 85 16.85 -2.01 6.55
N ARG A 86 17.46 -2.49 5.47
CA ARG A 86 16.95 -3.67 4.72
C ARG A 86 16.94 -4.92 5.58
N ILE A 87 18.01 -5.15 6.36
CA ILE A 87 18.09 -6.29 7.27
C ILE A 87 17.06 -6.18 8.39
N GLN A 88 16.91 -5.01 9.00
CA GLN A 88 15.89 -4.79 10.02
C GLN A 88 14.49 -5.08 9.47
N VAL A 89 14.18 -4.51 8.31
CA VAL A 89 12.87 -4.63 7.68
C VAL A 89 12.55 -6.06 7.23
N SER A 90 13.57 -6.90 6.99
CA SER A 90 13.39 -8.31 6.66
C SER A 90 13.02 -9.21 7.86
N GLN A 91 13.04 -8.68 9.08
CA GLN A 91 12.76 -9.43 10.31
C GLN A 91 11.64 -8.77 11.14
N PRO A 92 10.40 -8.75 10.62
CA PRO A 92 9.28 -8.19 11.36
C PRO A 92 8.84 -9.08 12.52
N VAL A 93 8.16 -8.47 13.47
CA VAL A 93 7.35 -9.17 14.47
C VAL A 93 5.91 -8.79 14.24
N VAL A 94 5.02 -9.79 14.20
CA VAL A 94 3.60 -9.60 13.90
C VAL A 94 2.76 -10.01 15.10
N TRP A 95 1.82 -9.12 15.43
CA TRP A 95 0.88 -9.28 16.52
C TRP A 95 -0.55 -9.22 15.96
N LYS A 96 -1.43 -10.11 16.44
CA LYS A 96 -2.86 -10.10 16.14
C LYS A 96 -3.63 -9.61 17.35
N TYR A 97 -4.59 -8.72 17.15
CA TYR A 97 -5.45 -8.24 18.23
C TYR A 97 -6.76 -9.01 18.27
N GLY A 98 -7.01 -9.68 19.39
CA GLY A 98 -8.25 -10.42 19.62
C GLY A 98 -9.48 -9.51 19.67
N GLY A 99 -10.63 -10.01 19.19
CA GLY A 99 -11.90 -9.27 19.22
C GLY A 99 -12.05 -8.16 18.18
N THR A 100 -11.20 -8.14 17.13
CA THR A 100 -11.24 -7.17 16.04
C THR A 100 -11.73 -7.75 14.71
N ASP A 101 -12.33 -8.94 14.75
CA ASP A 101 -12.80 -9.66 13.57
C ASP A 101 -13.84 -8.85 12.78
N LYS A 102 -13.76 -8.88 11.47
CA LYS A 102 -14.71 -8.26 10.51
C LYS A 102 -14.83 -6.74 10.54
N ILE A 103 -14.05 -6.04 11.36
CA ILE A 103 -14.16 -4.59 11.54
C ILE A 103 -13.25 -3.82 10.57
N VAL A 104 -12.18 -4.46 10.06
CA VAL A 104 -11.01 -3.78 9.46
C VAL A 104 -10.75 -4.16 8.01
N ASN A 105 -11.62 -4.92 7.37
CA ASN A 105 -11.34 -5.51 6.06
C ASN A 105 -11.72 -4.63 4.85
N GLY A 106 -12.35 -3.47 5.06
CA GLY A 106 -12.74 -2.54 4.00
C GLY A 106 -11.73 -1.42 3.79
N ALA A 107 -11.42 -0.70 4.86
CA ALA A 107 -10.48 0.42 4.85
C ALA A 107 -9.89 0.63 6.24
N LEU A 108 -8.66 1.15 6.30
CA LEU A 108 -7.94 1.39 7.55
C LEU A 108 -7.09 2.64 7.40
N GLU A 109 -7.20 3.55 8.38
CA GLU A 109 -6.37 4.76 8.43
C GLU A 109 -6.08 5.13 9.89
N GLN A 110 -4.86 5.57 10.17
CA GLN A 110 -4.46 6.05 11.50
C GLN A 110 -4.55 7.58 11.54
N ILE A 111 -5.19 8.09 12.58
CA ILE A 111 -5.38 9.51 12.81
C ILE A 111 -4.89 9.89 14.20
N ARG A 112 -4.51 11.15 14.34
CA ARG A 112 -4.27 11.76 15.64
C ARG A 112 -5.40 12.74 15.92
N ILE A 113 -6.05 12.59 17.04
CA ILE A 113 -7.20 13.41 17.45
C ILE A 113 -6.96 13.99 18.84
N ASP A 114 -7.58 15.14 19.07
CA ASP A 114 -7.70 15.70 20.40
C ASP A 114 -8.91 15.11 21.10
N VAL A 115 -8.70 14.62 22.30
CA VAL A 115 -9.74 14.04 23.15
C VAL A 115 -9.86 14.84 24.43
N GLN A 116 -11.09 15.14 24.82
CA GLN A 116 -11.39 15.75 26.11
C GLN A 116 -11.37 14.68 27.18
N THR A 117 -10.45 14.79 28.13
CA THR A 117 -10.34 13.91 29.28
C THR A 117 -10.66 14.66 30.56
N VAL A 118 -10.79 13.94 31.68
CA VAL A 118 -11.01 14.56 33.02
C VAL A 118 -9.84 15.47 33.41
N GLU A 119 -8.64 15.17 32.92
CA GLU A 119 -7.42 15.94 33.20
C GLU A 119 -7.19 17.10 32.22
N GLY A 120 -8.03 17.24 31.20
CA GLY A 120 -7.93 18.24 30.13
C GLY A 120 -7.90 17.64 28.72
N GLN A 121 -7.44 18.43 27.77
CA GLN A 121 -7.32 18.04 26.37
C GLN A 121 -6.01 17.29 26.14
N THR A 122 -6.09 16.09 25.57
CA THR A 122 -4.92 15.24 25.26
C THR A 122 -4.96 14.75 23.82
N GLU A 123 -3.79 14.71 23.17
CA GLU A 123 -3.66 14.10 21.85
C GLU A 123 -3.62 12.56 21.94
N MET A 124 -4.35 11.91 21.07
CA MET A 124 -4.47 10.45 21.03
C MET A 124 -4.38 9.93 19.60
N ASP A 125 -3.68 8.81 19.41
CA ASP A 125 -3.68 8.08 18.17
C ASP A 125 -4.89 7.13 18.11
N VAL A 126 -5.66 7.23 17.03
CA VAL A 126 -6.86 6.42 16.80
C VAL A 126 -6.78 5.79 15.41
N LEU A 127 -7.19 4.54 15.30
CA LEU A 127 -7.43 3.88 14.02
C LEU A 127 -8.89 4.04 13.63
N LEU A 128 -9.12 4.58 12.45
CA LEU A 128 -10.39 4.49 11.76
C LEU A 128 -10.42 3.21 10.95
N ALA A 129 -11.31 2.31 11.33
CA ALA A 129 -11.46 1.01 10.72
C ALA A 129 -12.82 0.89 10.05
N GLY A 130 -12.83 0.58 8.76
CA GLY A 130 -14.02 0.38 7.95
C GLY A 130 -14.22 -1.08 7.56
N GLY A 131 -15.40 -1.63 7.86
CA GLY A 131 -15.76 -3.00 7.51
C GLY A 131 -16.61 -3.12 6.24
N VAL A 132 -16.65 -4.34 5.70
CA VAL A 132 -17.46 -4.65 4.49
C VAL A 132 -18.97 -4.59 4.74
N HIS A 133 -19.43 -4.52 5.97
CA HIS A 133 -20.87 -4.36 6.29
C HIS A 133 -21.24 -2.93 6.62
N GLY A 134 -20.39 -1.95 6.27
CA GLY A 134 -20.61 -0.55 6.59
C GLY A 134 -20.28 -0.19 8.05
N SER A 135 -19.67 -1.08 8.81
CA SER A 135 -19.22 -0.79 10.17
C SER A 135 -18.03 0.16 10.13
N LEU A 136 -18.16 1.32 10.75
CA LEU A 136 -17.06 2.26 11.02
C LEU A 136 -16.73 2.17 12.51
N SER A 137 -15.48 1.88 12.82
CA SER A 137 -15.00 1.76 14.19
C SER A 137 -13.86 2.71 14.47
N PHE A 138 -13.90 3.34 15.64
CA PHE A 138 -12.81 4.12 16.20
C PHE A 138 -12.10 3.26 17.25
N VAL A 139 -10.81 3.01 17.04
CA VAL A 139 -10.01 2.16 17.91
C VAL A 139 -8.84 2.97 18.43
N GLU A 140 -8.77 3.15 19.73
CA GLU A 140 -7.64 3.84 20.38
C GLU A 140 -6.37 2.98 20.32
N VAL A 141 -5.28 3.63 19.94
CA VAL A 141 -3.94 3.06 19.93
C VAL A 141 -3.10 3.82 20.92
N GLY A 142 -2.96 3.33 22.12
CA GLY A 142 -2.19 4.09 23.10
C GLY A 142 -1.96 3.39 24.43
N LYS A 143 -1.28 4.12 25.28
CA LYS A 143 -0.84 3.65 26.60
C LYS A 143 -1.80 4.04 27.72
N VAL A 144 -2.82 4.84 27.44
CA VAL A 144 -3.60 5.47 28.49
C VAL A 144 -4.99 4.88 28.52
N GLN A 145 -5.28 4.18 29.58
CA GLN A 145 -6.61 3.68 29.93
C GLN A 145 -7.45 4.88 30.39
N GLN A 146 -8.02 5.64 29.44
CA GLN A 146 -8.80 6.84 29.78
C GLN A 146 -10.32 6.61 29.71
N PHE A 147 -10.76 5.43 29.28
CA PHE A 147 -12.19 5.15 29.10
C PHE A 147 -12.67 4.07 30.06
N ASP A 148 -13.74 4.39 30.78
CA ASP A 148 -14.36 3.47 31.74
C ASP A 148 -15.14 2.34 31.07
N TYR A 149 -15.57 2.53 29.81
CA TYR A 149 -16.41 1.58 29.09
C TYR A 149 -15.86 1.27 27.72
N GLY A 150 -15.69 -0.02 27.43
CA GLY A 150 -15.23 -0.49 26.11
C GLY A 150 -14.64 -1.89 26.14
N VAL A 151 -14.13 -2.32 24.99
CA VAL A 151 -13.48 -3.62 24.83
C VAL A 151 -11.97 -3.44 24.69
N LYS A 152 -11.24 -4.04 25.60
CA LYS A 152 -9.78 -4.11 25.58
C LYS A 152 -9.36 -5.26 24.67
N CYS A 153 -8.61 -4.97 23.62
CA CYS A 153 -8.08 -5.97 22.70
C CYS A 153 -6.59 -6.17 22.99
N MET A 154 -6.23 -7.38 23.37
CA MET A 154 -4.84 -7.74 23.68
C MET A 154 -4.11 -8.22 22.43
N PRO A 155 -2.81 -7.90 22.28
CA PRO A 155 -2.01 -8.40 21.18
C PRO A 155 -1.48 -9.80 21.50
N ASP A 156 -1.69 -10.73 20.57
CA ASP A 156 -1.11 -12.06 20.58
C ASP A 156 -0.04 -12.16 19.48
N ARG A 157 1.15 -12.66 19.81
CA ARG A 157 2.23 -12.81 18.85
C ARG A 157 1.96 -13.96 17.90
N VAL A 158 1.86 -13.64 16.61
CA VAL A 158 1.60 -14.64 15.57
C VAL A 158 2.82 -14.95 14.70
N TRP A 159 3.82 -14.03 14.66
CA TRP A 159 5.05 -14.21 13.89
C TRP A 159 6.25 -13.47 14.53
N PRO A 160 7.47 -14.04 14.54
CA PRO A 160 7.74 -15.47 14.36
C PRO A 160 7.12 -16.30 15.50
N LYS A 161 6.73 -17.53 15.18
CA LYS A 161 6.21 -18.47 16.20
C LYS A 161 7.31 -18.76 17.21
N VAL A 162 7.09 -18.42 18.46
CA VAL A 162 8.02 -18.67 19.56
C VAL A 162 7.82 -20.12 20.04
N LYS A 163 8.92 -20.84 20.24
CA LYS A 163 8.88 -22.11 20.98
C LYS A 163 8.69 -21.77 22.45
N GLU A 164 7.83 -22.54 23.14
CA GLU A 164 7.37 -22.29 24.53
C GLU A 164 8.49 -22.08 25.57
N ASP A 165 9.74 -22.48 25.28
CA ASP A 165 10.88 -22.41 26.20
C ASP A 165 11.72 -21.13 26.13
N GLN A 166 11.38 -20.15 25.26
CA GLN A 166 12.13 -18.91 25.16
C GLN A 166 11.35 -17.76 25.81
N ALA A 167 11.84 -17.32 26.95
CA ALA A 167 11.35 -16.11 27.62
C ALA A 167 11.29 -14.93 26.64
N GLU A 168 10.14 -14.25 26.58
CA GLU A 168 9.90 -13.09 25.73
C GLU A 168 10.85 -11.94 26.11
N CYS A 169 11.95 -11.83 25.40
CA CYS A 169 12.87 -10.70 25.49
C CYS A 169 12.54 -9.65 24.42
N GLY A 170 11.26 -9.36 24.21
CA GLY A 170 10.79 -8.39 23.21
C GLY A 170 9.72 -7.48 23.78
N ARG A 171 9.77 -6.18 23.41
CA ARG A 171 8.72 -5.23 23.77
C ARG A 171 7.41 -5.66 23.11
N THR A 172 6.42 -6.03 23.92
CA THR A 172 5.06 -6.24 23.45
C THR A 172 4.45 -4.87 23.08
N PRO A 173 3.74 -4.75 21.95
CA PRO A 173 2.97 -3.55 21.66
C PRO A 173 1.88 -3.38 22.72
N GLY A 174 1.46 -2.15 22.97
CA GLY A 174 0.37 -1.86 23.86
C GLY A 174 -0.94 -2.53 23.42
N HIS A 175 -1.88 -2.68 24.36
CA HIS A 175 -3.24 -3.05 24.01
C HIS A 175 -3.90 -1.92 23.21
N ILE A 176 -4.90 -2.25 22.43
CA ILE A 176 -5.80 -1.27 21.82
C ILE A 176 -7.14 -1.30 22.54
N TRP A 177 -7.78 -0.16 22.54
CA TRP A 177 -9.07 0.03 23.22
C TRP A 177 -10.14 0.41 22.22
N ARG A 178 -11.25 -0.28 22.24
CA ARG A 178 -12.44 0.06 21.47
C ARG A 178 -13.48 0.63 22.43
N PRO A 179 -13.68 1.95 22.49
CA PRO A 179 -14.67 2.57 23.37
C PRO A 179 -16.07 2.04 23.11
N ALA A 180 -16.89 1.94 24.14
CA ALA A 180 -18.31 1.62 23.97
C ALA A 180 -18.96 2.72 23.14
N GLY A 181 -19.70 2.33 22.08
CA GLY A 181 -20.31 3.32 21.18
C GLY A 181 -19.39 3.88 20.10
N SER A 182 -18.17 3.41 19.99
CA SER A 182 -17.25 3.75 18.88
C SER A 182 -17.60 3.07 17.56
N LEU A 183 -18.63 2.25 17.50
CA LEU A 183 -19.10 1.57 16.30
C LEU A 183 -20.26 2.35 15.70
N PHE A 184 -20.07 2.84 14.49
CA PHE A 184 -21.09 3.52 13.71
C PHE A 184 -21.44 2.69 12.47
N GLN A 185 -22.72 2.56 12.15
CA GLN A 185 -23.20 1.80 10.99
C GLN A 185 -23.48 2.74 9.81
N MET A 186 -22.65 2.64 8.77
CA MET A 186 -22.88 3.32 7.50
C MET A 186 -23.93 2.60 6.65
N PRO A 187 -24.59 3.29 5.71
CA PRO A 187 -25.64 2.68 4.89
C PRO A 187 -25.18 1.54 3.98
N SER A 188 -23.89 1.50 3.63
CA SER A 188 -23.32 0.45 2.80
C SER A 188 -21.84 0.24 3.11
N ASN A 189 -21.23 -0.77 2.48
CA ASN A 189 -19.83 -1.14 2.65
C ASN A 189 -18.90 0.05 2.49
N ILE A 190 -17.95 0.23 3.40
CA ILE A 190 -16.95 1.29 3.33
C ILE A 190 -15.91 0.90 2.27
N SER A 191 -15.76 1.75 1.27
CA SER A 191 -14.83 1.52 0.17
C SER A 191 -13.48 2.17 0.36
N CYS A 192 -13.42 3.32 1.05
CA CYS A 192 -12.17 4.04 1.29
C CYS A 192 -12.32 4.97 2.50
N ILE A 193 -11.24 5.11 3.25
CA ILE A 193 -11.06 6.15 4.28
C ILE A 193 -9.78 6.88 3.91
N LYS A 194 -9.80 8.22 3.89
CA LYS A 194 -8.64 9.06 3.65
C LYS A 194 -8.63 10.23 4.62
N MET A 195 -7.47 10.45 5.19
CA MET A 195 -7.21 11.55 6.10
C MET A 195 -6.73 12.78 5.35
N PHE A 196 -7.16 13.92 5.82
CA PHE A 196 -6.59 15.19 5.42
C PHE A 196 -6.31 16.06 6.64
N GLY A 197 -5.13 16.62 6.70
CA GLY A 197 -4.71 17.50 7.80
C GLY A 197 -3.88 18.64 7.26
N LYS A 198 -4.03 19.83 7.83
CA LYS A 198 -3.16 20.96 7.53
C LYS A 198 -1.78 20.70 8.10
N HIS A 199 -0.88 20.19 7.28
CA HIS A 199 0.55 20.37 7.51
C HIS A 199 0.95 21.71 6.89
N SER A 200 0.66 22.82 7.57
CA SER A 200 1.32 24.07 7.24
C SER A 200 2.72 24.03 7.84
N PRO A 201 3.79 24.05 7.04
CA PRO A 201 5.15 24.20 7.57
C PRO A 201 5.42 25.63 8.06
N SER A 202 4.49 26.56 7.84
CA SER A 202 4.63 27.95 8.21
C SER A 202 3.81 28.27 9.45
N MET A 203 4.54 28.50 10.55
CA MET A 203 4.29 29.44 11.62
C MET A 203 3.01 29.29 12.48
N ASP A 204 3.28 29.07 13.76
CA ASP A 204 2.64 29.60 14.97
C ASP A 204 1.17 29.30 15.31
N ASP A 205 0.37 28.69 14.48
CA ASP A 205 -0.94 28.23 14.93
C ASP A 205 -0.92 26.70 15.14
N GLY A 206 -0.84 26.30 16.40
CA GLY A 206 -0.69 24.90 16.83
C GLY A 206 -1.92 24.00 16.58
N SER A 207 -2.85 24.39 15.72
CA SER A 207 -4.03 23.60 15.39
C SER A 207 -3.70 22.57 14.30
N ASN A 208 -3.43 21.34 14.71
CA ASN A 208 -3.45 20.17 13.81
C ASN A 208 -4.90 19.83 13.46
N VAL A 209 -5.46 20.54 12.49
CA VAL A 209 -6.79 20.22 11.98
C VAL A 209 -6.70 18.95 11.15
N GLN A 210 -7.17 17.85 11.68
CA GLN A 210 -7.30 16.59 10.97
C GLN A 210 -8.78 16.29 10.75
N ASP A 211 -9.18 16.18 9.50
CA ASP A 211 -10.49 15.71 9.10
C ASP A 211 -10.33 14.44 8.28
N ALA A 212 -11.40 13.67 8.10
CA ALA A 212 -11.36 12.48 7.27
C ALA A 212 -12.52 12.50 6.27
N ILE A 213 -12.30 11.88 5.11
CA ILE A 213 -13.35 11.50 4.19
C ILE A 213 -13.57 10.00 4.21
N ILE A 214 -14.80 9.60 4.11
CA ILE A 214 -15.22 8.20 4.04
C ILE A 214 -16.11 8.04 2.83
N SER A 215 -15.81 7.07 1.98
CA SER A 215 -16.68 6.71 0.87
C SER A 215 -17.32 5.34 1.09
N THR A 216 -18.56 5.20 0.67
CA THR A 216 -19.30 3.94 0.71
C THR A 216 -19.61 3.46 -0.70
N LEU A 217 -19.57 2.14 -0.91
CA LEU A 217 -19.82 1.53 -2.22
C LEU A 217 -21.21 1.88 -2.77
N GLY A 218 -22.19 1.93 -1.87
CA GLY A 218 -23.60 1.99 -2.24
C GLY A 218 -24.24 0.61 -2.38
N SER A 219 -25.55 0.63 -2.55
CA SER A 219 -26.36 -0.53 -2.88
C SER A 219 -26.93 -0.39 -4.29
N GLU A 220 -27.57 -1.42 -4.81
CA GLU A 220 -28.24 -1.37 -6.11
C GLU A 220 -29.34 -0.29 -6.15
N THR A 221 -29.93 0.03 -5.00
CA THR A 221 -31.03 0.97 -4.89
C THR A 221 -30.65 2.38 -4.48
N SER A 222 -29.57 2.56 -3.69
CA SER A 222 -29.24 3.88 -3.11
C SER A 222 -27.92 4.48 -3.61
N GLY A 223 -27.14 3.72 -4.39
CA GLY A 223 -25.83 4.19 -4.85
C GLY A 223 -24.82 4.47 -3.72
N GLY A 224 -23.67 5.02 -4.06
CA GLY A 224 -22.60 5.33 -3.11
C GLY A 224 -22.66 6.77 -2.59
N SER A 225 -22.16 6.99 -1.39
CA SER A 225 -22.10 8.30 -0.75
C SER A 225 -20.72 8.65 -0.28
N LEU A 226 -20.41 9.94 -0.24
CA LEU A 226 -19.21 10.52 0.33
C LEU A 226 -19.56 11.24 1.63
N TYR A 227 -18.84 10.92 2.70
CA TYR A 227 -19.00 11.53 4.01
C TYR A 227 -17.72 12.28 4.40
N SER A 228 -17.88 13.37 5.14
CA SER A 228 -16.80 14.03 5.87
C SER A 228 -16.95 13.78 7.37
N VAL A 229 -15.83 13.52 8.02
CA VAL A 229 -15.78 13.39 9.48
C VAL A 229 -14.97 14.56 10.02
N LYS A 230 -15.61 15.42 10.80
CA LYS A 230 -14.96 16.57 11.43
C LYS A 230 -14.32 16.14 12.73
N LEU A 231 -13.00 16.25 12.80
CA LEU A 231 -12.18 15.85 13.95
C LEU A 231 -11.42 17.03 14.58
N THR A 232 -11.71 18.24 14.10
CA THR A 232 -11.11 19.49 14.58
C THR A 232 -11.44 19.85 16.03
N GLU A 233 -12.62 19.44 16.50
CA GLU A 233 -13.00 19.66 17.88
C GLU A 233 -12.67 18.42 18.72
N PRO A 234 -12.24 18.59 19.97
CA PRO A 234 -11.94 17.45 20.84
C PRO A 234 -13.11 16.48 20.93
N LEU A 235 -12.80 15.19 20.77
CA LEU A 235 -13.80 14.12 20.90
C LEU A 235 -14.01 13.82 22.38
N ASP A 236 -15.26 13.83 22.82
CA ASP A 236 -15.65 13.25 24.09
C ASP A 236 -16.09 11.80 23.86
N LEU A 237 -15.18 10.87 24.05
CA LEU A 237 -15.44 9.44 23.86
C LEU A 237 -16.23 8.82 25.03
N ASN A 238 -16.37 9.53 26.15
CA ASN A 238 -17.20 9.12 27.30
C ASN A 238 -18.66 9.54 27.12
N SER A 239 -18.92 10.55 26.30
CA SER A 239 -20.30 10.89 25.96
C SER A 239 -20.86 9.88 24.95
N SER A 240 -22.17 9.60 25.08
CA SER A 240 -22.88 8.61 24.29
C SER A 240 -22.63 8.70 22.77
N ILE A 241 -22.85 7.60 22.04
CA ILE A 241 -22.77 7.40 20.58
C ILE A 241 -23.14 8.62 19.72
N SER A 242 -23.98 9.51 20.27
CA SER A 242 -24.47 10.73 19.62
C SER A 242 -23.35 11.71 19.23
N SER A 243 -22.23 11.76 19.97
CA SER A 243 -21.19 12.76 19.68
C SER A 243 -20.37 12.44 18.40
N ILE A 244 -20.09 11.17 18.12
CA ILE A 244 -19.37 10.77 16.92
C ILE A 244 -20.28 10.83 15.69
N SER A 245 -21.55 10.39 15.83
CA SER A 245 -22.51 10.42 14.73
C SER A 245 -22.82 11.86 14.26
N GLN A 246 -22.83 12.83 15.17
CA GLN A 246 -23.04 14.24 14.85
C GLN A 246 -21.89 14.85 14.01
N ARG A 247 -20.72 14.25 14.03
CA ARG A 247 -19.53 14.71 13.29
C ARG A 247 -19.40 14.11 11.90
N ILE A 248 -20.20 13.09 11.59
CA ILE A 248 -20.23 12.44 10.28
C ILE A 248 -21.29 13.12 9.45
N HIS A 249 -20.87 13.86 8.44
CA HIS A 249 -21.75 14.60 7.54
C HIS A 249 -21.72 14.00 6.15
N GLU A 250 -22.88 13.72 5.58
CA GLU A 250 -22.98 13.37 4.17
C GLU A 250 -22.71 14.62 3.32
N VAL A 251 -21.72 14.49 2.42
CA VAL A 251 -21.28 15.58 1.53
C VAL A 251 -21.98 15.46 0.18
N ALA A 252 -22.00 14.26 -0.38
CA ALA A 252 -22.59 14.01 -1.70
C ALA A 252 -23.05 12.55 -1.84
N THR A 253 -24.18 12.36 -2.52
CA THR A 253 -24.71 11.06 -2.92
C THR A 253 -24.66 10.91 -4.43
N PHE A 254 -24.46 9.70 -4.90
CA PHE A 254 -24.35 9.38 -6.32
C PHE A 254 -25.20 8.15 -6.63
N ASN A 255 -25.92 8.18 -7.75
CA ASN A 255 -26.68 7.02 -8.24
C ASN A 255 -25.74 6.02 -8.95
N CYS A 256 -24.56 5.77 -8.38
CA CYS A 256 -23.55 4.89 -8.93
C CYS A 256 -22.66 4.34 -7.81
N THR A 257 -21.92 3.26 -8.08
CA THR A 257 -20.99 2.67 -7.12
C THR A 257 -19.74 3.54 -6.99
N ILE A 258 -19.32 3.84 -5.75
CA ILE A 258 -18.08 4.55 -5.46
C ILE A 258 -17.04 3.54 -4.99
N TRP A 259 -16.04 3.28 -5.84
CA TRP A 259 -14.96 2.32 -5.55
C TRP A 259 -13.86 2.90 -4.68
N THR A 260 -13.55 4.18 -4.85
CA THR A 260 -12.40 4.82 -4.19
C THR A 260 -12.63 6.30 -4.05
N ALA A 261 -11.95 6.91 -3.09
CA ALA A 261 -11.89 8.35 -2.89
C ALA A 261 -10.45 8.78 -2.58
N ASP A 262 -10.12 10.02 -2.95
CA ASP A 262 -8.89 10.68 -2.57
C ASP A 262 -9.15 12.16 -2.33
N TYR A 263 -8.24 12.85 -1.65
CA TYR A 263 -8.46 14.22 -1.21
C TYR A 263 -7.34 15.16 -1.63
N ASN A 264 -7.72 16.36 -2.10
CA ASN A 264 -6.78 17.45 -2.36
C ASN A 264 -6.83 18.47 -1.22
N PHE A 265 -5.75 18.48 -0.46
CA PHE A 265 -5.56 19.35 0.68
C PHE A 265 -5.67 20.85 0.36
N ASN A 266 -5.06 21.31 -0.75
CA ASN A 266 -4.96 22.73 -1.05
C ASN A 266 -6.27 23.37 -1.54
N ARG A 267 -7.30 22.59 -1.83
CA ARG A 267 -8.52 23.06 -2.52
C ARG A 267 -9.83 22.62 -1.89
N SER A 268 -9.81 22.04 -0.71
CA SER A 268 -11.02 21.49 -0.05
C SER A 268 -11.85 20.58 -0.98
N ARG A 269 -11.18 19.81 -1.86
CA ARG A 269 -11.84 19.00 -2.88
C ARG A 269 -11.52 17.53 -2.73
N ALA A 270 -12.55 16.71 -2.76
CA ALA A 270 -12.42 15.26 -2.85
C ALA A 270 -12.61 14.80 -4.29
N VAL A 271 -11.94 13.74 -4.65
CA VAL A 271 -12.09 13.06 -5.94
C VAL A 271 -12.61 11.67 -5.66
N ILE A 272 -13.61 11.22 -6.40
CA ILE A 272 -14.20 9.89 -6.26
C ILE A 272 -14.09 9.11 -7.57
N GLY A 273 -13.72 7.84 -7.45
CA GLY A 273 -13.72 6.88 -8.56
C GLY A 273 -14.96 6.01 -8.53
N THR A 274 -15.68 5.98 -9.64
CA THR A 274 -16.97 5.29 -9.76
C THR A 274 -16.99 4.32 -10.92
N ASN A 275 -18.09 3.57 -11.06
CA ASN A 275 -18.34 2.75 -12.25
C ASN A 275 -18.69 3.56 -13.52
N LEU A 276 -18.91 4.88 -13.39
CA LEU A 276 -19.20 5.79 -14.51
C LEU A 276 -18.01 6.71 -14.86
N GLY A 277 -16.96 6.72 -14.06
CA GLY A 277 -15.81 7.59 -14.23
C GLY A 277 -15.36 8.23 -12.92
N THR A 278 -14.73 9.40 -13.03
CA THR A 278 -14.20 10.17 -11.91
C THR A 278 -14.94 11.49 -11.76
N ALA A 279 -15.40 11.77 -10.55
CA ALA A 279 -16.02 13.05 -10.20
C ALA A 279 -15.21 13.79 -9.14
N LEU A 280 -15.23 15.11 -9.22
CA LEU A 280 -14.67 16.04 -8.25
C LEU A 280 -15.82 16.56 -7.39
N VAL A 281 -15.67 16.51 -6.09
CA VAL A 281 -16.62 16.99 -5.08
C VAL A 281 -15.96 18.10 -4.29
N ASP A 282 -16.56 19.25 -4.29
CA ASP A 282 -16.16 20.37 -3.44
C ASP A 282 -16.81 20.17 -2.06
N LEU A 283 -15.97 20.08 -1.01
CA LEU A 283 -16.43 19.75 0.35
C LEU A 283 -17.14 20.93 1.04
N GLU A 284 -16.88 22.16 0.61
CA GLU A 284 -17.48 23.36 1.18
C GLU A 284 -18.84 23.62 0.56
N THR A 285 -18.90 23.62 -0.78
CA THR A 285 -20.14 23.88 -1.52
C THR A 285 -21.01 22.65 -1.72
N ARG A 286 -20.48 21.45 -1.46
CA ARG A 286 -21.11 20.13 -1.70
C ARG A 286 -21.50 19.88 -3.16
N MET A 287 -20.91 20.64 -4.08
CA MET A 287 -21.17 20.50 -5.50
C MET A 287 -20.26 19.42 -6.10
N ALA A 288 -20.88 18.54 -6.88
CA ALA A 288 -20.16 17.48 -7.59
C ALA A 288 -20.11 17.78 -9.10
N SER A 289 -18.95 17.56 -9.71
CA SER A 289 -18.73 17.70 -11.14
C SER A 289 -17.96 16.52 -11.72
N TRP A 290 -18.36 16.08 -12.91
CA TRP A 290 -17.64 14.99 -13.59
C TRP A 290 -16.38 15.54 -14.26
N VAL A 291 -15.23 14.96 -13.91
CA VAL A 291 -13.93 15.30 -14.51
C VAL A 291 -13.61 14.39 -15.69
N CYS A 292 -13.95 13.12 -15.54
CA CYS A 292 -13.77 12.11 -16.58
C CYS A 292 -14.93 11.12 -16.53
N ARG A 293 -15.53 10.84 -17.69
CA ARG A 293 -16.50 9.74 -17.82
C ARG A 293 -15.93 8.63 -18.66
N CYS A 294 -16.10 7.40 -18.21
CA CYS A 294 -15.63 6.21 -18.92
C CYS A 294 -16.66 5.07 -18.81
N LYS A 295 -16.53 4.09 -19.71
CA LYS A 295 -17.33 2.86 -19.66
C LYS A 295 -16.65 1.74 -18.87
N SER A 296 -15.66 2.08 -18.05
CA SER A 296 -14.90 1.16 -17.22
C SER A 296 -14.83 1.69 -15.81
N ASP A 297 -15.01 0.83 -14.83
CA ASP A 297 -14.95 1.19 -13.42
C ASP A 297 -13.58 1.79 -13.08
N VAL A 298 -13.55 2.82 -12.23
CA VAL A 298 -12.35 3.42 -11.67
C VAL A 298 -12.12 2.81 -10.29
N PHE A 299 -11.29 1.77 -10.21
CA PHE A 299 -11.06 1.04 -8.96
C PHE A 299 -10.03 1.69 -8.05
N ALA A 300 -9.09 2.43 -8.63
CA ALA A 300 -8.06 3.12 -7.89
C ALA A 300 -7.86 4.54 -8.46
N GLN A 301 -7.58 5.48 -7.59
CA GLN A 301 -7.23 6.82 -8.01
C GLN A 301 -6.29 7.49 -7.03
N GLN A 302 -5.55 8.49 -7.53
CA GLN A 302 -4.62 9.27 -6.74
C GLN A 302 -4.55 10.68 -7.29
N ILE A 303 -4.62 11.67 -6.41
CA ILE A 303 -4.38 13.07 -6.78
C ILE A 303 -2.87 13.30 -6.86
N VAL A 304 -2.41 13.95 -7.92
CA VAL A 304 -1.00 14.21 -8.21
C VAL A 304 -0.77 15.66 -8.62
N HIS A 305 0.49 16.05 -8.69
CA HIS A 305 0.91 17.39 -9.13
C HIS A 305 0.20 18.53 -8.37
N SER A 306 0.25 18.49 -7.04
CA SER A 306 -0.36 19.49 -6.17
C SER A 306 -1.85 19.70 -6.44
N GLY A 307 -2.54 18.64 -6.86
CA GLY A 307 -3.98 18.66 -7.09
C GLY A 307 -4.42 19.14 -8.48
N ASN A 308 -3.52 19.26 -9.43
CA ASN A 308 -3.85 19.67 -10.80
C ASN A 308 -4.18 18.49 -11.72
N ALA A 309 -3.78 17.28 -11.36
CA ALA A 309 -4.06 16.08 -12.13
C ALA A 309 -4.50 14.93 -11.23
N ILE A 310 -5.25 14.00 -11.82
CA ILE A 310 -5.73 12.78 -11.18
C ILE A 310 -5.24 11.59 -11.98
N LEU A 311 -4.62 10.64 -11.31
CA LEU A 311 -4.38 9.30 -11.85
C LEU A 311 -5.62 8.46 -11.63
N CYS A 312 -6.13 7.83 -12.67
CA CYS A 312 -7.27 6.92 -12.61
C CYS A 312 -6.86 5.54 -13.10
N GLY A 313 -6.96 4.54 -12.23
CA GLY A 313 -6.74 3.14 -12.53
C GLY A 313 -8.06 2.45 -12.84
N LEU A 314 -8.17 1.95 -14.06
CA LEU A 314 -9.40 1.42 -14.62
C LEU A 314 -9.47 -0.11 -14.53
N ARG A 315 -10.69 -0.64 -14.51
CA ARG A 315 -10.99 -2.08 -14.58
C ARG A 315 -10.41 -2.75 -15.82
N ASN A 316 -10.33 -2.03 -16.94
CA ASN A 316 -9.74 -2.57 -18.18
C ASN A 316 -8.19 -2.59 -18.18
N GLY A 317 -7.54 -2.23 -17.07
CA GLY A 317 -6.09 -2.20 -16.91
C GLY A 317 -5.43 -0.91 -17.38
N ALA A 318 -6.17 0.08 -17.85
CA ALA A 318 -5.61 1.37 -18.21
C ALA A 318 -5.39 2.25 -16.98
N ILE A 319 -4.25 2.94 -16.96
CA ILE A 319 -3.99 4.03 -16.04
C ILE A 319 -3.98 5.31 -16.88
N VAL A 320 -4.87 6.24 -16.56
CA VAL A 320 -5.02 7.49 -17.29
C VAL A 320 -4.78 8.67 -16.36
N THR A 321 -4.12 9.71 -16.89
CA THR A 321 -3.92 10.98 -16.18
C THR A 321 -4.93 11.99 -16.73
N VAL A 322 -5.71 12.60 -15.83
CA VAL A 322 -6.75 13.57 -16.16
C VAL A 322 -6.38 14.92 -15.55
N ASP A 323 -6.38 15.98 -16.35
CA ASP A 323 -6.19 17.36 -15.86
C ASP A 323 -7.51 17.90 -15.32
N VAL A 324 -7.50 18.47 -14.10
CA VAL A 324 -8.69 19.01 -13.43
C VAL A 324 -8.79 20.55 -13.56
N ARG A 325 -7.83 21.20 -14.21
CA ARG A 325 -7.83 22.66 -14.31
C ARG A 325 -8.81 23.20 -15.34
N ASP A 326 -9.03 22.43 -16.41
CA ASP A 326 -9.96 22.83 -17.45
C ASP A 326 -11.41 22.65 -16.99
N LYS A 327 -12.14 23.74 -16.98
CA LYS A 327 -13.60 23.68 -16.79
C LYS A 327 -14.19 23.00 -18.02
N GLN A 328 -14.72 21.80 -17.85
CA GLN A 328 -15.61 21.24 -18.86
C GLN A 328 -16.87 22.10 -18.96
N GLU A 329 -16.87 23.03 -19.87
CA GLU A 329 -18.10 23.66 -20.32
C GLU A 329 -18.89 22.63 -21.11
N SER A 330 -20.09 22.39 -20.66
CA SER A 330 -21.19 21.68 -21.29
C SER A 330 -21.32 20.17 -21.11
N SER A 331 -22.53 19.83 -20.78
CA SER A 331 -23.16 18.51 -20.62
C SER A 331 -23.14 17.60 -21.85
N SER A 332 -22.48 17.97 -22.94
CA SER A 332 -22.36 17.18 -24.18
C SER A 332 -20.94 16.68 -24.44
N ALA A 333 -20.17 16.39 -23.38
CA ALA A 333 -18.83 15.84 -23.55
C ALA A 333 -18.87 14.55 -24.38
N ARG A 334 -18.45 14.65 -25.64
CA ARG A 334 -18.40 13.52 -26.58
C ARG A 334 -17.37 12.52 -26.10
N PHE A 335 -17.75 11.24 -26.03
CA PHE A 335 -16.79 10.17 -25.77
C PHE A 335 -15.81 10.07 -26.95
N ILE A 336 -14.56 10.36 -26.70
CA ILE A 336 -13.49 10.24 -27.66
C ILE A 336 -12.89 8.83 -27.54
N ARG A 337 -12.56 8.23 -28.68
CA ARG A 337 -11.84 6.96 -28.70
C ARG A 337 -10.36 7.21 -28.49
N HIS A 338 -9.83 6.69 -27.40
CA HIS A 338 -8.41 6.74 -27.10
C HIS A 338 -7.75 5.40 -27.42
N ARG A 339 -6.58 5.47 -28.01
CA ARG A 339 -5.72 4.31 -28.26
C ARG A 339 -4.75 4.18 -27.09
N ILE A 340 -4.73 3.01 -26.45
CA ILE A 340 -3.76 2.74 -25.41
C ILE A 340 -2.46 2.30 -26.07
N PRO A 341 -1.30 2.94 -25.82
CA PRO A 341 -0.02 2.44 -26.25
C PRO A 341 0.26 1.08 -25.61
N CYS A 342 0.61 0.07 -26.42
CA CYS A 342 1.11 -1.20 -25.87
C CYS A 342 2.56 -1.00 -25.44
N SER A 343 2.91 -1.50 -24.27
CA SER A 343 4.30 -1.52 -23.82
C SER A 343 5.17 -2.36 -24.78
N PRO A 344 6.41 -1.95 -25.07
CA PRO A 344 7.32 -2.69 -25.92
C PRO A 344 7.60 -4.13 -25.47
N SER A 345 7.38 -4.44 -24.18
CA SER A 345 7.58 -5.76 -23.59
C SER A 345 6.49 -6.79 -23.92
N ASP A 346 5.30 -6.35 -24.41
CA ASP A 346 4.17 -7.23 -24.69
C ASP A 346 4.19 -7.82 -26.13
N LYS A 347 5.32 -7.80 -26.82
CA LYS A 347 5.45 -8.32 -28.19
C LYS A 347 5.51 -9.85 -28.32
N THR A 348 5.14 -10.58 -27.28
CA THR A 348 5.05 -12.03 -27.37
C THR A 348 3.62 -12.46 -27.64
N VAL A 349 3.46 -13.11 -28.80
CA VAL A 349 2.29 -13.84 -29.30
C VAL A 349 1.21 -13.01 -30.00
N GLY A 350 1.30 -13.03 -31.34
CA GLY A 350 0.24 -13.07 -32.31
C GLY A 350 -1.05 -12.30 -32.07
N GLY A 351 -1.15 -11.10 -32.59
CA GLY A 351 -2.40 -10.38 -32.68
C GLY A 351 -2.38 -9.09 -31.86
N SER A 352 -1.85 -8.04 -32.48
CA SER A 352 -2.00 -6.65 -31.99
C SER A 352 -3.48 -6.26 -31.99
N SER A 353 -4.28 -6.71 -31.04
CA SER A 353 -5.58 -6.12 -30.81
C SER A 353 -5.37 -4.77 -30.12
N ARG A 354 -5.32 -3.72 -30.92
CA ARG A 354 -5.32 -2.33 -30.51
C ARG A 354 -6.61 -2.07 -29.74
N GLN A 355 -6.58 -2.20 -28.43
CA GLN A 355 -7.76 -1.95 -27.63
C GLN A 355 -8.06 -0.45 -27.60
N TRP A 356 -9.22 -0.11 -28.10
CA TRP A 356 -9.77 1.23 -28.05
C TRP A 356 -10.66 1.33 -26.81
N PHE A 357 -10.57 2.43 -26.09
CA PHE A 357 -11.52 2.72 -25.04
C PHE A 357 -12.10 4.12 -25.22
N LYS A 358 -13.33 4.29 -24.75
CA LYS A 358 -14.04 5.55 -24.87
C LYS A 358 -13.97 6.28 -23.55
N LEU A 359 -13.38 7.45 -23.56
CA LEU A 359 -13.30 8.37 -22.45
C LEU A 359 -13.81 9.74 -22.86
N SER A 360 -14.32 10.46 -21.90
CA SER A 360 -14.67 11.88 -22.02
C SER A 360 -13.96 12.61 -20.88
N GLY A 361 -13.26 13.67 -21.16
CA GLY A 361 -12.48 14.45 -20.20
C GLY A 361 -11.18 14.96 -20.77
N ASN A 362 -10.48 15.82 -20.06
CA ASN A 362 -9.17 16.34 -20.44
C ASN A 362 -8.07 15.35 -20.04
N ILE A 363 -7.79 14.40 -20.91
CA ILE A 363 -6.88 13.30 -20.67
C ILE A 363 -5.58 13.56 -21.41
N TYR A 364 -4.46 13.28 -20.74
CA TYR A 364 -3.13 13.28 -21.37
C TYR A 364 -2.87 11.92 -22.04
N PRO A 365 -3.02 11.78 -23.37
CA PRO A 365 -2.78 10.50 -24.05
C PRO A 365 -1.34 10.01 -23.91
N SER A 366 -0.39 10.96 -23.83
CA SER A 366 1.03 10.67 -23.60
C SER A 366 1.33 10.07 -22.23
N CYS A 367 0.43 10.27 -21.26
CA CYS A 367 0.56 9.79 -19.88
C CYS A 367 -0.37 8.59 -19.59
N THR A 368 -0.82 7.89 -20.64
CA THR A 368 -1.67 6.70 -20.49
C THR A 368 -0.82 5.44 -20.67
N VAL A 369 -0.96 4.50 -19.72
CA VAL A 369 -0.30 3.19 -19.76
C VAL A 369 -1.33 2.09 -19.52
N LYS A 370 -1.04 0.89 -20.01
CA LYS A 370 -1.87 -0.30 -19.80
C LYS A 370 -1.10 -1.36 -19.03
N MET A 371 -1.71 -1.88 -17.98
CA MET A 371 -1.32 -3.11 -17.31
C MET A 371 -2.19 -4.29 -17.80
N PRO A 372 -1.75 -5.54 -17.61
CA PRO A 372 -2.44 -6.70 -18.19
C PRO A 372 -3.87 -6.91 -17.67
N SER A 373 -4.17 -6.55 -16.41
CA SER A 373 -5.48 -6.72 -15.80
C SER A 373 -5.94 -5.44 -15.08
N SER A 374 -7.08 -5.50 -14.41
CA SER A 374 -7.68 -4.40 -13.66
C SER A 374 -6.72 -3.80 -12.64
N ILE A 375 -6.71 -2.47 -12.51
CA ILE A 375 -5.85 -1.78 -11.54
C ILE A 375 -6.50 -1.86 -10.16
N SER A 376 -5.84 -2.50 -9.22
CA SER A 376 -6.33 -2.67 -7.84
C SER A 376 -5.98 -1.51 -6.91
N CYS A 377 -4.77 -0.95 -7.06
CA CYS A 377 -4.30 0.16 -6.23
C CYS A 377 -3.33 1.07 -7.00
N LEU A 378 -3.36 2.35 -6.66
CA LEU A 378 -2.41 3.37 -7.11
C LEU A 378 -1.88 4.11 -5.89
N VAL A 379 -0.56 4.35 -5.82
CA VAL A 379 0.08 5.15 -4.77
C VAL A 379 1.11 6.07 -5.39
N SER A 380 0.92 7.38 -5.26
CA SER A 380 1.89 8.39 -5.67
C SER A 380 2.93 8.58 -4.59
N LEU A 381 4.21 8.67 -4.96
CA LEU A 381 5.27 9.02 -4.02
C LEU A 381 5.22 10.52 -3.74
N GLN A 382 5.46 10.90 -2.48
CA GLN A 382 5.36 12.30 -2.04
C GLN A 382 6.69 13.03 -2.04
N PHE A 383 7.81 12.30 -1.75
CA PHE A 383 9.15 12.89 -1.81
C PHE A 383 9.66 13.01 -3.24
N ASP A 384 9.19 12.12 -4.13
CA ASP A 384 9.47 12.20 -5.55
C ASP A 384 8.17 12.05 -6.33
N ASP A 385 7.44 13.16 -6.48
CA ASP A 385 6.12 13.28 -7.11
C ASP A 385 6.10 12.90 -8.59
N ASN A 386 7.27 12.60 -9.18
CA ASN A 386 7.38 12.07 -10.53
C ASN A 386 7.10 10.55 -10.59
N TYR A 387 7.08 9.83 -9.47
CA TYR A 387 6.88 8.39 -9.46
C TYR A 387 5.58 7.98 -8.80
N PHE A 388 5.00 6.91 -9.33
CA PHE A 388 3.86 6.24 -8.70
C PHE A 388 3.96 4.73 -8.83
N LEU A 389 3.39 4.04 -7.86
CA LEU A 389 3.23 2.59 -7.83
C LEU A 389 1.83 2.24 -8.31
N ALA A 390 1.75 1.16 -9.07
CA ALA A 390 0.50 0.58 -9.52
C ALA A 390 0.50 -0.93 -9.30
N SER A 391 -0.59 -1.44 -8.74
CA SER A 391 -0.85 -2.87 -8.67
C SER A 391 -2.04 -3.24 -9.55
N SER A 392 -1.99 -4.45 -10.09
CA SER A 392 -3.00 -4.99 -10.99
C SER A 392 -3.47 -6.36 -10.51
N MET A 393 -4.69 -6.72 -10.88
CA MET A 393 -5.33 -8.00 -10.53
C MET A 393 -4.75 -9.21 -11.26
N ASP A 394 -3.64 -9.09 -11.97
CA ASP A 394 -2.81 -10.20 -12.46
C ASP A 394 -1.60 -10.50 -11.56
N GLY A 395 -1.55 -9.85 -10.38
CA GLY A 395 -0.43 -9.96 -9.46
C GLY A 395 0.77 -9.08 -9.82
N SER A 396 0.70 -8.26 -10.86
CA SER A 396 1.81 -7.35 -11.18
C SER A 396 1.77 -6.09 -10.31
N VAL A 397 2.93 -5.76 -9.74
CA VAL A 397 3.17 -4.49 -9.03
C VAL A 397 4.34 -3.78 -9.72
N LYS A 398 4.15 -2.53 -10.12
CA LYS A 398 5.11 -1.79 -10.95
C LYS A 398 5.24 -0.33 -10.50
N LEU A 399 6.45 0.20 -10.64
CA LEU A 399 6.78 1.62 -10.45
C LEU A 399 6.87 2.30 -11.82
N TYR A 400 6.23 3.44 -11.97
CA TYR A 400 6.23 4.24 -13.19
C TYR A 400 6.76 5.64 -12.91
N ASP A 401 7.42 6.24 -13.91
CA ASP A 401 7.76 7.67 -13.96
C ASP A 401 6.73 8.40 -14.82
N HIS A 402 6.05 9.40 -14.27
CA HIS A 402 5.06 10.22 -14.98
C HIS A 402 5.59 10.83 -16.26
N ARG A 403 6.87 11.24 -16.28
CA ARG A 403 7.53 11.89 -17.41
C ARG A 403 7.86 10.90 -18.55
N LEU A 404 8.06 9.62 -18.19
CA LEU A 404 8.57 8.58 -19.09
C LEU A 404 7.61 7.39 -19.17
N ILE A 405 6.35 7.59 -18.87
CA ILE A 405 5.35 6.51 -18.73
C ILE A 405 5.25 5.62 -19.99
N GLN A 406 5.48 6.19 -21.18
CA GLN A 406 5.46 5.46 -22.44
C GLN A 406 6.65 4.48 -22.61
N ARG A 407 7.72 4.66 -21.82
CA ARG A 407 8.86 3.73 -21.81
C ARG A 407 8.55 2.45 -21.01
N GLY A 408 7.41 2.43 -20.32
CA GLY A 408 7.00 1.34 -19.45
C GLY A 408 7.42 1.53 -18.00
N ALA A 409 7.35 0.46 -17.22
CA ALA A 409 7.69 0.48 -15.82
C ALA A 409 9.20 0.68 -15.60
N VAL A 410 9.55 1.53 -14.64
CA VAL A 410 10.93 1.73 -14.19
C VAL A 410 11.40 0.53 -13.38
N GLN A 411 10.51 -0.01 -12.52
CA GLN A 411 10.78 -1.17 -11.68
C GLN A 411 9.55 -2.06 -11.63
N SER A 412 9.78 -3.37 -11.49
CA SER A 412 8.74 -4.38 -11.27
C SER A 412 9.04 -5.18 -10.02
N TYR A 413 8.01 -5.46 -9.23
CA TYR A 413 8.10 -6.20 -7.97
C TYR A 413 7.48 -7.58 -8.18
N VAL A 414 8.26 -8.62 -7.93
CA VAL A 414 7.89 -10.01 -8.25
C VAL A 414 7.37 -10.71 -7.00
N GLY A 415 6.44 -11.64 -7.21
CA GLY A 415 5.94 -12.55 -6.17
C GLY A 415 4.54 -12.23 -5.67
N HIS A 416 4.00 -11.03 -5.92
CA HIS A 416 2.64 -10.70 -5.52
C HIS A 416 1.61 -11.59 -6.22
N VAL A 417 0.62 -12.08 -5.48
CA VAL A 417 -0.45 -12.95 -5.96
C VAL A 417 -1.78 -12.24 -5.80
N ASN A 418 -2.44 -11.99 -6.91
CA ASN A 418 -3.76 -11.40 -6.95
C ASN A 418 -4.47 -11.85 -8.24
N SER A 419 -5.79 -12.04 -8.21
CA SER A 419 -6.60 -12.38 -9.37
C SER A 419 -7.86 -11.53 -9.49
N HIS A 420 -8.47 -11.12 -8.39
CA HIS A 420 -9.73 -10.36 -8.38
C HIS A 420 -9.92 -9.50 -7.13
N THR A 421 -9.05 -9.63 -6.13
CA THR A 421 -9.22 -8.93 -4.86
C THR A 421 -8.66 -7.53 -4.92
N ARG A 422 -9.37 -6.59 -4.32
CA ARG A 422 -8.87 -5.24 -4.15
C ARG A 422 -7.95 -5.18 -2.94
N ILE A 423 -6.64 -5.30 -3.18
CA ILE A 423 -5.59 -5.27 -2.16
C ILE A 423 -4.88 -3.93 -2.24
N GLN A 424 -4.69 -3.29 -1.09
CA GLN A 424 -3.97 -2.02 -1.00
C GLN A 424 -2.46 -2.23 -0.98
N LEU A 425 -1.74 -1.29 -1.60
CA LEU A 425 -0.31 -1.12 -1.42
C LEU A 425 -0.08 -0.13 -0.29
N GLY A 426 0.78 -0.47 0.66
CA GLY A 426 1.27 0.44 1.68
C GLY A 426 2.71 0.86 1.38
N VAL A 427 2.97 2.15 1.33
CA VAL A 427 4.32 2.72 1.20
C VAL A 427 4.73 3.28 2.54
N ASP A 428 5.95 2.96 2.99
CA ASP A 428 6.46 3.47 4.26
C ASP A 428 6.65 4.99 4.22
N PRO A 429 6.61 5.69 5.37
CA PRO A 429 6.75 7.14 5.42
C PRO A 429 8.07 7.69 4.86
N SER A 430 9.11 6.86 4.74
CA SER A 430 10.40 7.23 4.12
C SER A 430 10.49 6.90 2.63
N GLU A 431 9.45 6.33 2.05
CA GLU A 431 9.34 5.91 0.64
C GLU A 431 10.46 4.98 0.17
N LYS A 432 10.91 4.11 1.06
CA LYS A 432 11.95 3.12 0.75
C LYS A 432 11.39 1.73 0.50
N PHE A 433 10.24 1.44 1.09
CA PHE A 433 9.64 0.12 1.11
C PHE A 433 8.18 0.18 0.65
N VAL A 434 7.75 -0.86 -0.06
CA VAL A 434 6.35 -1.09 -0.39
C VAL A 434 5.92 -2.44 0.14
N MET A 435 4.74 -2.47 0.74
CA MET A 435 4.14 -3.65 1.36
C MET A 435 2.78 -3.95 0.74
N SER A 436 2.46 -5.21 0.60
CA SER A 436 1.14 -5.68 0.17
C SER A 436 0.84 -7.08 0.70
N GLY A 437 -0.41 -7.31 1.03
CA GLY A 437 -0.92 -8.67 1.17
C GLY A 437 -1.08 -9.35 -0.19
N GLY A 438 -1.40 -10.64 -0.19
CA GLY A 438 -1.72 -11.41 -1.38
C GLY A 438 -2.95 -12.29 -1.18
N GLU A 439 -3.57 -12.77 -2.25
CA GLU A 439 -4.67 -13.76 -2.18
C GLU A 439 -4.20 -15.12 -1.64
N ASP A 440 -2.91 -15.38 -1.67
CA ASP A 440 -2.25 -16.51 -1.01
C ASP A 440 -2.08 -16.32 0.50
N CYS A 441 -2.60 -15.21 1.05
CA CYS A 441 -2.49 -14.80 2.45
C CYS A 441 -1.06 -14.51 2.92
N ASN A 442 -0.10 -14.35 2.00
CA ASN A 442 1.25 -13.92 2.33
C ASN A 442 1.32 -12.40 2.39
N LEU A 443 2.04 -11.90 3.40
CA LEU A 443 2.49 -10.52 3.43
C LEU A 443 3.84 -10.41 2.73
N ARG A 444 3.95 -9.43 1.84
CA ARG A 444 5.19 -9.18 1.11
C ARG A 444 5.66 -7.76 1.28
N LEU A 445 6.97 -7.61 1.38
CA LEU A 445 7.63 -6.32 1.50
C LEU A 445 8.80 -6.26 0.53
N TRP A 446 8.84 -5.21 -0.29
CA TRP A 446 9.90 -4.98 -1.26
C TRP A 446 10.61 -3.65 -1.00
N SER A 447 11.86 -3.57 -1.40
CA SER A 447 12.57 -2.29 -1.54
C SER A 447 12.13 -1.59 -2.82
N ILE A 448 11.63 -0.34 -2.71
CA ILE A 448 11.16 0.43 -3.87
C ILE A 448 12.30 0.63 -4.88
N LYS A 449 13.49 1.00 -4.41
CA LYS A 449 14.64 1.31 -5.25
C LYS A 449 15.23 0.09 -5.97
N SER A 450 15.36 -1.04 -5.29
CA SER A 450 16.01 -2.24 -5.86
C SER A 450 15.04 -3.25 -6.46
N GLY A 451 13.75 -3.17 -6.15
CA GLY A 451 12.75 -4.18 -6.52
C GLY A 451 12.89 -5.51 -5.81
N GLU A 452 13.84 -5.61 -4.86
CA GLU A 452 14.13 -6.85 -4.13
C GLU A 452 13.05 -7.14 -3.10
N LEU A 453 12.60 -8.40 -3.04
CA LEU A 453 11.70 -8.91 -2.02
C LEU A 453 12.50 -9.10 -0.72
N LEU A 454 12.12 -8.37 0.34
CA LEU A 454 12.82 -8.37 1.62
C LEU A 454 12.16 -9.29 2.64
N PHE A 455 10.85 -9.41 2.57
CA PHE A 455 10.06 -10.27 3.46
C PHE A 455 8.91 -10.90 2.68
N GLU A 456 8.64 -12.17 2.95
CA GLU A 456 7.49 -12.92 2.47
C GLU A 456 7.17 -14.01 3.47
N ASP A 457 5.98 -13.94 4.08
CA ASP A 457 5.52 -15.00 4.95
C ASP A 457 4.00 -14.98 5.16
N LYS A 458 3.46 -16.14 5.62
CA LYS A 458 2.07 -16.33 5.94
C LYS A 458 1.88 -16.45 7.44
N PHE A 459 1.05 -15.57 8.02
CA PHE A 459 0.67 -15.60 9.43
C PHE A 459 -0.84 -15.42 9.65
N SER A 460 -1.61 -15.21 8.60
CA SER A 460 -3.06 -15.13 8.57
C SER A 460 -3.61 -16.17 7.59
N ASP A 461 -4.81 -16.67 7.82
CA ASP A 461 -5.53 -17.56 6.89
C ASP A 461 -6.48 -16.76 5.97
N SER A 462 -6.61 -15.46 6.18
CA SER A 462 -7.36 -14.56 5.32
C SER A 462 -6.48 -13.51 4.65
N VAL A 463 -6.97 -12.96 3.54
CA VAL A 463 -6.27 -11.93 2.77
C VAL A 463 -6.08 -10.67 3.59
N LEU A 464 -4.85 -10.16 3.63
CA LEU A 464 -4.51 -8.88 4.20
C LEU A 464 -4.83 -7.81 3.15
N SER A 465 -6.02 -7.20 3.25
CA SER A 465 -6.57 -6.31 2.22
C SER A 465 -6.15 -4.85 2.39
N THR A 466 -5.92 -4.42 3.64
CA THR A 466 -5.60 -3.03 3.97
C THR A 466 -4.27 -2.90 4.69
N VAL A 467 -3.55 -1.83 4.38
CA VAL A 467 -2.22 -1.52 4.96
C VAL A 467 -2.19 -0.05 5.35
N CYS A 468 -1.91 0.23 6.61
CA CYS A 468 -1.75 1.58 7.13
C CYS A 468 -0.44 1.70 7.90
N TRP A 469 0.52 2.47 7.37
CA TRP A 469 1.79 2.70 8.05
C TRP A 469 1.62 3.68 9.21
N HIS A 470 2.26 3.33 10.32
CA HIS A 470 2.31 4.21 11.48
C HIS A 470 3.10 5.48 11.12
N ARG A 471 2.50 6.64 11.35
CA ARG A 471 3.22 7.91 11.21
C ARG A 471 4.14 8.05 12.41
N ALA A 472 5.46 8.06 12.16
CA ALA A 472 6.45 8.33 13.18
C ALA A 472 6.11 9.66 13.89
N GLU A 473 6.12 9.64 15.22
CA GLU A 473 5.98 10.86 16.01
C GLU A 473 7.03 11.88 15.58
N ARG A 474 6.61 13.13 15.41
CA ARG A 474 7.57 14.23 15.24
C ARG A 474 8.42 14.31 16.52
N PRO A 475 9.74 14.57 16.41
CA PRO A 475 10.54 14.85 17.60
C PRO A 475 9.89 16.02 18.34
N MET A 476 9.57 15.81 19.61
CA MET A 476 9.04 16.86 20.50
C MET A 476 9.91 18.11 20.38
N ARG A 477 9.26 19.27 20.27
CA ARG A 477 9.94 20.56 20.36
C ARG A 477 10.73 20.59 21.66
N VAL A 478 11.99 21.03 21.55
CA VAL A 478 12.90 21.30 22.65
C VAL A 478 12.26 22.38 23.52
N GLY A 479 11.59 22.00 24.58
CA GLY A 479 10.89 22.90 25.50
C GLY A 479 10.48 22.26 26.82
N ASP A 480 10.44 20.93 26.87
CA ASP A 480 10.01 20.22 28.06
C ASP A 480 11.23 19.66 28.82
N GLU A 481 11.90 20.54 29.59
CA GLU A 481 13.14 20.24 30.31
C GLU A 481 12.99 19.26 31.51
N ARG A 482 11.83 18.63 31.71
CA ARG A 482 11.57 17.81 32.91
C ARG A 482 11.51 16.30 32.68
N LYS A 483 11.68 15.79 31.46
CA LYS A 483 11.75 14.34 31.25
C LYS A 483 13.19 13.83 31.30
N SER A 484 13.44 12.85 32.15
CA SER A 484 14.73 12.23 32.38
C SER A 484 15.41 11.78 31.08
N TYR A 485 16.71 12.08 30.92
CA TYR A 485 17.56 11.69 29.78
C TYR A 485 17.47 10.19 29.43
N LYS A 486 17.15 9.33 30.37
CA LYS A 486 16.87 7.89 30.17
C LYS A 486 15.58 7.65 29.38
N GLU A 487 14.52 8.43 29.61
CA GLU A 487 13.26 8.35 28.86
C GLU A 487 13.44 8.82 27.41
N TYR A 488 14.30 9.82 27.20
CA TYR A 488 14.67 10.33 25.88
C TYR A 488 15.37 9.28 25.00
N LEU A 489 16.30 8.53 25.55
CA LEU A 489 16.98 7.43 24.83
C LEU A 489 16.04 6.26 24.53
N TYR A 490 15.00 6.06 25.35
CA TYR A 490 13.98 5.03 25.12
C TYR A 490 12.93 5.44 24.09
N GLN A 491 12.66 6.73 23.90
CA GLN A 491 11.71 7.25 22.90
C GLN A 491 12.31 7.40 21.50
N GLN A 492 13.64 7.44 21.35
CA GLN A 492 14.31 7.58 20.05
C GLN A 492 14.41 6.32 19.20
N SER A 493 13.99 5.15 19.67
CA SER A 493 13.83 4.01 18.78
C SER A 493 12.47 4.11 18.06
N TYR A 494 12.38 4.97 17.05
CA TYR A 494 11.27 5.00 16.11
C TYR A 494 11.27 3.67 15.35
N GLY A 495 10.65 2.65 15.93
CA GLY A 495 10.39 1.41 15.25
C GLY A 495 9.44 1.70 14.09
N LEU A 496 9.81 1.27 12.89
CA LEU A 496 8.86 1.16 11.81
C LEU A 496 7.70 0.30 12.29
N GLY A 497 6.46 0.76 12.07
CA GLY A 497 5.26 0.04 12.45
C GLY A 497 4.20 0.19 11.38
N THR A 498 3.41 -0.85 11.18
CA THR A 498 2.29 -0.81 10.24
C THR A 498 1.11 -1.63 10.75
N TRP A 499 -0.07 -1.11 10.53
CA TRP A 499 -1.33 -1.78 10.79
C TRP A 499 -1.81 -2.47 9.53
N LEU A 500 -2.28 -3.71 9.68
CA LEU A 500 -2.85 -4.50 8.60
C LEU A 500 -4.25 -4.94 8.99
N GLY A 501 -5.17 -4.82 8.03
CA GLY A 501 -6.53 -5.29 8.19
C GLY A 501 -6.84 -6.49 7.32
N SER A 502 -7.55 -7.44 7.92
CA SER A 502 -8.08 -8.62 7.26
C SER A 502 -9.45 -8.97 7.79
N HIS A 503 -10.08 -10.01 7.20
CA HIS A 503 -11.33 -10.55 7.73
C HIS A 503 -11.17 -11.17 9.13
N GLU A 504 -9.98 -11.66 9.48
CA GLU A 504 -9.65 -12.20 10.78
C GLU A 504 -9.35 -11.16 11.85
N GLY A 505 -9.33 -9.87 11.49
CA GLY A 505 -9.11 -8.76 12.40
C GLY A 505 -7.90 -7.91 12.09
N LEU A 506 -7.44 -7.21 13.10
CA LEU A 506 -6.36 -6.24 13.05
C LEU A 506 -5.03 -6.90 13.42
N PHE A 507 -4.01 -6.65 12.60
CA PHE A 507 -2.64 -7.05 12.87
C PHE A 507 -1.75 -5.82 12.98
N TYR A 508 -0.73 -5.92 13.80
CA TYR A 508 0.34 -4.92 13.90
C TYR A 508 1.68 -5.55 13.60
N VAL A 509 2.37 -5.00 12.63
CA VAL A 509 3.73 -5.40 12.24
C VAL A 509 4.69 -4.35 12.74
N HIS A 510 5.72 -4.77 13.43
CA HIS A 510 6.75 -3.86 13.91
C HIS A 510 8.14 -4.47 13.74
N TRP A 511 9.14 -3.61 13.67
CA TRP A 511 10.54 -3.99 13.52
C TRP A 511 11.30 -3.53 14.76
N PRO A 512 11.81 -4.49 15.58
CA PRO A 512 12.53 -4.19 16.83
C PRO A 512 13.89 -3.56 16.60
#